data_dc4efb56904a2451e3e898e7b741bc0b
#
_entry.id   dc4efb56904a2451e3e898e7b741bc0b
#
_cell.length_a   1.000
_cell.length_b   1.000
_cell.length_c   1.000
_cell.angle_alpha   90.00
_cell.angle_beta   90.00
_cell.angle_gamma   90.00
#
_symmetry.space_group_name_H-M   'P 1'
#
loop_
_entity.id
_entity.type
_entity.pdbx_description
1 polymer ?
#
loop_
_entity_poly.entity_id
_entity_poly.type
_entity_poly.pdbx_seq_one_letter_code
_entity_poly.pdbx_strand_id
1 'polypeptide(L)'
;MKKILLSLLAAVGLSTTGCSAQTGKSASSAKAAPSDGIIVLAPQAFINQAKADTTSFLLDVRTSKEYAEGHLAGARQLDYLNTEAFDAGISKLDKSRTYYIYCRSGKRSHGACLKMKKQGFKVYDMEGGILNWTKLGMPVER
;
A
#
# COMPACT_ATOMS: atom_id res chain seq x y z
N MET A 1 -72.91 23.54 -21.39
CA MET A 1 -73.32 22.61 -22.43
C MET A 1 -72.14 21.89 -23.02
N LYS A 2 -72.28 20.62 -23.01
CA LYS A 2 -71.66 19.65 -23.89
C LYS A 2 -70.15 19.49 -23.80
N LYS A 3 -69.73 18.37 -23.21
CA LYS A 3 -69.60 17.05 -23.85
C LYS A 3 -68.27 17.01 -24.60
N ILE A 4 -67.50 16.08 -24.42
CA ILE A 4 -67.49 14.63 -24.45
C ILE A 4 -66.09 14.24 -24.88
N LEU A 5 -65.66 13.19 -24.26
CA LEU A 5 -65.11 11.95 -24.74
C LEU A 5 -63.61 11.97 -25.03
N LEU A 6 -62.95 11.15 -24.25
CA LEU A 6 -62.72 9.74 -24.55
C LEU A 6 -61.66 9.50 -25.59
N SER A 7 -60.62 8.96 -25.18
CA SER A 7 -59.93 7.80 -25.73
C SER A 7 -58.56 7.76 -25.12
N LEU A 8 -58.31 6.87 -24.24
CA LEU A 8 -57.91 5.49 -24.46
C LEU A 8 -56.93 5.35 -25.63
N LEU A 9 -55.68 5.20 -25.28
CA LEU A 9 -54.96 4.04 -25.77
C LEU A 9 -53.65 3.86 -25.01
N ALA A 10 -53.59 2.71 -24.41
CA ALA A 10 -52.36 2.12 -23.94
C ALA A 10 -51.35 2.00 -25.06
N ALA A 11 -50.14 2.36 -24.78
CA ALA A 11 -49.00 1.82 -25.47
C ALA A 11 -48.01 1.37 -24.42
N VAL A 12 -48.06 0.13 -24.20
CA VAL A 12 -47.01 -0.66 -23.57
C VAL A 12 -45.76 -0.46 -24.42
N GLY A 13 -44.79 0.25 -23.90
CA GLY A 13 -43.47 0.33 -24.41
C GLY A 13 -42.53 -0.17 -23.35
N LEU A 14 -42.45 -1.45 -23.26
CA LEU A 14 -41.42 -2.13 -22.49
C LEU A 14 -40.11 -1.97 -23.22
N SER A 15 -39.29 -1.06 -22.79
CA SER A 15 -37.90 -1.00 -23.20
C SER A 15 -37.03 -1.08 -21.94
N THR A 16 -36.78 -2.27 -21.56
CA THR A 16 -35.69 -2.61 -20.66
C THR A 16 -34.36 -2.36 -21.37
N THR A 17 -33.87 -1.16 -21.28
CA THR A 17 -32.47 -0.95 -21.59
C THR A 17 -31.74 -0.98 -20.27
N GLY A 18 -31.16 -2.12 -19.98
CA GLY A 18 -30.23 -2.29 -18.90
C GLY A 18 -29.03 -1.37 -19.13
N CYS A 19 -29.00 -0.28 -18.43
CA CYS A 19 -27.77 0.46 -18.23
C CYS A 19 -26.89 -0.35 -17.30
N SER A 20 -26.02 -1.14 -17.89
CA SER A 20 -24.88 -1.67 -17.16
C SER A 20 -23.97 -0.51 -16.84
N ALA A 21 -24.14 0.07 -15.67
CA ALA A 21 -23.13 0.90 -15.09
C ALA A 21 -21.94 -0.01 -14.76
N GLN A 22 -21.00 -0.10 -15.67
CA GLN A 22 -19.68 -0.58 -15.34
C GLN A 22 -19.01 0.49 -14.49
N THR A 23 -19.23 0.38 -13.20
CA THR A 23 -18.32 0.97 -12.23
C THR A 23 -16.97 0.34 -12.50
N GLY A 24 -16.06 1.13 -13.03
CA GLY A 24 -14.68 0.78 -13.14
C GLY A 24 -14.18 0.41 -11.74
N LYS A 25 -14.13 -0.86 -11.45
CA LYS A 25 -13.36 -1.39 -10.35
C LYS A 25 -11.91 -1.03 -10.65
N SER A 26 -11.44 0.01 -10.04
CA SER A 26 -10.04 0.16 -9.74
C SER A 26 -9.66 -1.07 -8.94
N ALA A 27 -9.12 -2.06 -9.60
CA ALA A 27 -8.58 -3.22 -8.97
C ALA A 27 -7.31 -2.79 -8.23
N SER A 28 -7.46 -2.37 -6.99
CA SER A 28 -6.36 -2.47 -6.07
C SER A 28 -6.17 -3.96 -5.82
N SER A 29 -5.24 -4.57 -6.53
CA SER A 29 -4.85 -5.94 -6.28
C SER A 29 -4.10 -5.98 -4.94
N ALA A 30 -4.86 -6.02 -3.88
CA ALA A 30 -4.35 -6.48 -2.60
C ALA A 30 -4.13 -7.97 -2.77
N LYS A 31 -2.88 -8.37 -2.96
CA LYS A 31 -2.48 -9.78 -2.87
C LYS A 31 -2.94 -10.28 -1.50
N ALA A 32 -3.56 -11.46 -1.47
CA ALA A 32 -4.05 -12.06 -0.24
C ALA A 32 -3.02 -11.91 0.89
N ALA A 33 -3.47 -11.43 2.05
CA ALA A 33 -2.59 -11.24 3.20
C ALA A 33 -1.88 -12.55 3.52
N PRO A 34 -0.55 -12.56 3.66
CA PRO A 34 0.16 -13.74 4.10
C PRO A 34 -0.39 -14.20 5.45
N SER A 35 -0.33 -15.51 5.70
CA SER A 35 -0.84 -16.15 6.93
C SER A 35 -0.26 -15.58 8.24
N ASP A 36 0.80 -14.79 8.16
CA ASP A 36 1.46 -14.11 9.28
C ASP A 36 0.88 -12.73 9.62
N GLY A 37 -0.13 -12.28 8.86
CA GLY A 37 -0.83 -11.03 9.10
C GLY A 37 -0.03 -9.76 8.78
N ILE A 38 1.05 -9.85 7.99
CA ILE A 38 1.75 -8.68 7.46
C ILE A 38 1.03 -8.21 6.20
N ILE A 39 0.66 -6.93 6.17
CA ILE A 39 0.05 -6.32 5.00
C ILE A 39 1.16 -5.89 4.04
N VAL A 40 1.15 -6.47 2.85
CA VAL A 40 2.07 -6.18 1.77
C VAL A 40 1.38 -5.29 0.74
N LEU A 41 1.97 -4.15 0.43
CA LEU A 41 1.41 -3.17 -0.50
C LEU A 41 2.28 -3.07 -1.76
N ALA A 42 1.66 -2.99 -2.91
CA ALA A 42 2.35 -2.64 -4.15
C ALA A 42 3.02 -1.24 -4.01
N PRO A 43 4.14 -0.96 -4.68
CA PRO A 43 4.91 0.27 -4.46
C PRO A 43 4.08 1.57 -4.54
N GLN A 44 3.16 1.68 -5.49
CA GLN A 44 2.33 2.86 -5.63
C GLN A 44 1.32 3.00 -4.46
N ALA A 45 0.70 1.91 -4.05
CA ALA A 45 -0.21 1.90 -2.90
C ALA A 45 0.55 2.19 -1.60
N PHE A 46 1.73 1.62 -1.44
CA PHE A 46 2.63 1.83 -0.33
C PHE A 46 2.96 3.31 -0.12
N ILE A 47 3.43 4.00 -1.16
CA ILE A 47 3.80 5.41 -1.04
C ILE A 47 2.59 6.33 -0.91
N ASN A 48 1.49 6.03 -1.60
CA ASN A 48 0.26 6.81 -1.48
C ASN A 48 -0.30 6.75 -0.07
N GLN A 49 -0.33 5.56 0.52
CA GLN A 49 -0.79 5.38 1.89
C GLN A 49 0.15 6.03 2.90
N ALA A 50 1.47 5.90 2.71
CA ALA A 50 2.45 6.56 3.56
C ALA A 50 2.35 8.08 3.51
N LYS A 51 2.09 8.67 2.35
CA LYS A 51 1.89 10.13 2.21
C LYS A 51 0.59 10.62 2.84
N ALA A 52 -0.44 9.81 2.84
CA ALA A 52 -1.72 10.14 3.46
C ALA A 52 -1.71 9.96 4.98
N ASP A 53 -0.78 9.18 5.50
CA ASP A 53 -0.65 8.89 6.93
C ASP A 53 0.30 9.88 7.60
N THR A 54 -0.25 10.77 8.41
CA THR A 54 0.53 11.79 9.14
C THR A 54 1.48 11.21 10.18
N THR A 55 1.28 9.97 10.57
CA THR A 55 2.15 9.24 11.50
C THR A 55 3.21 8.39 10.80
N SER A 56 3.22 8.41 9.47
CA SER A 56 4.08 7.55 8.66
C SER A 56 5.57 7.75 8.93
N PHE A 57 6.29 6.63 8.83
CA PHE A 57 7.73 6.60 8.92
C PHE A 57 8.27 5.58 7.90
N LEU A 58 8.99 6.07 6.90
CA LEU A 58 9.62 5.20 5.89
C LEU A 58 10.91 4.62 6.44
N LEU A 59 11.02 3.29 6.41
CA LEU A 59 12.18 2.57 6.92
C LEU A 59 12.80 1.68 5.85
N ASP A 60 14.03 1.98 5.49
CA ASP A 60 14.88 1.17 4.62
C ASP A 60 15.71 0.20 5.48
N VAL A 61 15.45 -1.09 5.37
CA VAL A 61 16.14 -2.10 6.17
C VAL A 61 17.30 -2.77 5.44
N ARG A 62 17.81 -2.12 4.40
CA ARG A 62 19.02 -2.54 3.68
C ARG A 62 20.28 -2.07 4.38
N THR A 63 21.42 -2.47 3.85
CA THR A 63 22.72 -2.01 4.31
C THR A 63 22.95 -0.52 4.01
N SER A 64 23.86 0.12 4.73
CA SER A 64 24.24 1.52 4.50
C SER A 64 24.74 1.76 3.08
N LYS A 65 25.46 0.79 2.50
CA LYS A 65 25.94 0.85 1.12
C LYS A 65 24.78 0.89 0.12
N GLU A 66 23.81 -0.02 0.26
CA GLU A 66 22.63 -0.05 -0.62
C GLU A 66 21.81 1.24 -0.49
N TYR A 67 21.66 1.76 0.71
CA TYR A 67 21.00 3.03 0.96
C TYR A 67 21.67 4.21 0.25
N ALA A 68 22.99 4.29 0.31
CA ALA A 68 23.76 5.34 -0.36
C ALA A 68 23.68 5.27 -1.89
N GLU A 69 23.49 4.09 -2.47
CA GLU A 69 23.32 3.90 -3.91
C GLU A 69 21.97 4.43 -4.42
N GLY A 70 20.99 4.59 -3.56
CA GLY A 70 19.67 5.14 -3.84
C GLY A 70 18.62 4.59 -2.88
N HIS A 71 17.73 5.46 -2.43
CA HIS A 71 16.66 5.14 -1.47
C HIS A 71 15.41 5.96 -1.75
N LEU A 72 14.28 5.60 -1.15
CA LEU A 72 13.05 6.37 -1.25
C LEU A 72 13.18 7.69 -0.49
N ALA A 73 12.65 8.77 -1.06
CA ALA A 73 12.67 10.09 -0.45
C ALA A 73 12.12 10.06 0.99
N GLY A 74 12.90 10.59 1.93
CA GLY A 74 12.54 10.64 3.34
C GLY A 74 12.68 9.33 4.12
N ALA A 75 13.17 8.25 3.49
CA ALA A 75 13.42 7.01 4.18
C ALA A 75 14.61 7.12 5.14
N ARG A 76 14.49 6.49 6.30
CA ARG A 76 15.60 6.29 7.22
C ARG A 76 16.13 4.87 7.13
N GLN A 77 17.41 4.70 7.32
CA GLN A 77 18.08 3.41 7.19
C GLN A 77 18.29 2.74 8.55
N LEU A 78 18.00 1.44 8.59
CA LEU A 78 18.31 0.60 9.74
C LEU A 78 18.58 -0.83 9.26
N ASP A 79 19.82 -1.27 9.27
CA ASP A 79 20.26 -2.52 8.66
C ASP A 79 19.71 -3.76 9.39
N TYR A 80 18.80 -4.48 8.74
CA TYR A 80 18.23 -5.72 9.27
C TYR A 80 19.23 -6.87 9.39
N LEU A 81 20.29 -6.88 8.57
CA LEU A 81 21.32 -7.91 8.63
C LEU A 81 22.24 -7.76 9.85
N ASN A 82 22.37 -6.54 10.36
CA ASN A 82 23.01 -6.30 11.64
C ASN A 82 21.96 -6.41 12.76
N THR A 83 21.72 -7.62 13.23
CA THR A 83 20.63 -7.93 14.15
C THR A 83 20.70 -7.10 15.44
N GLU A 84 21.91 -6.94 16.00
CA GLU A 84 22.12 -6.17 17.23
C GLU A 84 21.79 -4.69 17.05
N ALA A 85 22.32 -4.08 15.99
CA ALA A 85 22.02 -2.69 15.66
C ALA A 85 20.53 -2.47 15.28
N PHE A 86 19.94 -3.44 14.58
CA PHE A 86 18.53 -3.41 14.25
C PHE A 86 17.65 -3.43 15.51
N ASP A 87 17.90 -4.35 16.42
CA ASP A 87 17.14 -4.47 17.67
C ASP A 87 17.30 -3.23 18.56
N ALA A 88 18.51 -2.74 18.70
CA ALA A 88 18.77 -1.50 19.42
C ALA A 88 18.09 -0.29 18.74
N GLY A 89 18.08 -0.25 17.41
CA GLY A 89 17.43 0.80 16.63
C GLY A 89 15.92 0.81 16.80
N ILE A 90 15.26 -0.34 16.62
CA ILE A 90 13.79 -0.41 16.76
C ILE A 90 13.32 -0.18 18.19
N SER A 91 14.12 -0.49 19.20
CA SER A 91 13.77 -0.23 20.60
C SER A 91 13.60 1.26 20.92
N LYS A 92 14.20 2.13 20.11
CA LYS A 92 14.12 3.60 20.23
C LYS A 92 12.99 4.22 19.40
N LEU A 93 12.30 3.43 18.59
CA LEU A 93 11.24 3.92 17.73
C LEU A 93 9.93 4.10 18.50
N ASP A 94 9.16 5.10 18.06
CA ASP A 94 7.86 5.42 18.65
C ASP A 94 6.79 4.45 18.13
N LYS A 95 6.21 3.66 19.02
CA LYS A 95 5.15 2.68 18.69
C LYS A 95 3.81 3.29 18.31
N SER A 96 3.61 4.59 18.52
CA SER A 96 2.43 5.32 18.08
C SER A 96 2.43 5.62 16.58
N ARG A 97 3.57 5.48 15.93
CA ARG A 97 3.74 5.72 14.49
C ARG A 97 3.46 4.48 13.66
N THR A 98 3.16 4.70 12.38
CA THR A 98 3.01 3.64 11.39
C THR A 98 4.28 3.54 10.54
N TYR A 99 4.86 2.35 10.48
CA TYR A 99 6.11 2.08 9.78
C TYR A 99 5.86 1.44 8.42
N TYR A 100 6.36 2.09 7.39
CA TYR A 100 6.34 1.63 6.00
C TYR A 100 7.74 1.14 5.66
N ILE A 101 7.89 -0.16 5.53
CA ILE A 101 9.18 -0.85 5.54
C ILE A 101 9.46 -1.45 4.17
N TYR A 102 10.68 -1.29 3.68
CA TYR A 102 11.12 -1.90 2.44
C TYR A 102 12.58 -2.35 2.51
N CYS A 103 12.92 -3.28 1.64
CA CYS A 103 14.30 -3.67 1.39
C CYS A 103 14.58 -3.74 -0.11
N ARG A 104 15.51 -4.57 -0.51
CA ARG A 104 15.84 -4.73 -1.93
C ARG A 104 14.75 -5.49 -2.70
N SER A 105 14.34 -6.65 -2.21
CA SER A 105 13.43 -7.60 -2.89
C SER A 105 12.15 -7.93 -2.13
N GLY A 106 12.00 -7.46 -0.89
CA GLY A 106 10.89 -7.76 0.00
C GLY A 106 11.18 -8.84 1.06
N LYS A 107 12.29 -9.58 0.96
CA LYS A 107 12.58 -10.68 1.89
C LYS A 107 13.03 -10.19 3.28
N ARG A 108 14.00 -9.28 3.33
CA ARG A 108 14.47 -8.69 4.58
C ARG A 108 13.41 -7.84 5.27
N SER A 109 12.70 -7.04 4.50
CA SER A 109 11.62 -6.18 5.00
C SER A 109 10.47 -6.99 5.60
N HIS A 110 10.14 -8.13 5.01
CA HIS A 110 9.15 -9.03 5.57
C HIS A 110 9.56 -9.55 6.95
N GLY A 111 10.81 -10.00 7.08
CA GLY A 111 11.38 -10.41 8.38
C GLY A 111 11.40 -9.26 9.41
N ALA A 112 11.76 -8.05 8.97
CA ALA A 112 11.73 -6.87 9.81
C ALA A 112 10.30 -6.54 10.29
N CYS A 113 9.30 -6.61 9.40
CA CYS A 113 7.90 -6.44 9.74
C CYS A 113 7.42 -7.44 10.77
N LEU A 114 7.75 -8.72 10.62
CA LEU A 114 7.40 -9.76 11.59
C LEU A 114 7.99 -9.46 12.98
N LYS A 115 9.27 -9.08 13.02
CA LYS A 115 9.96 -8.76 14.25
C LYS A 115 9.37 -7.54 14.95
N MET A 116 9.10 -6.47 14.19
CA MET A 116 8.51 -5.23 14.70
C MET A 116 7.06 -5.45 15.15
N LYS A 117 6.27 -6.19 14.38
CA LYS A 117 4.88 -6.51 14.74
C LYS A 117 4.79 -7.25 16.07
N LYS A 118 5.67 -8.22 16.32
CA LYS A 118 5.75 -8.92 17.61
C LYS A 118 6.02 -7.99 18.79
N GLN A 119 6.67 -6.86 18.55
CA GLN A 119 6.95 -5.83 19.55
C GLN A 119 5.85 -4.76 19.66
N GLY A 120 4.75 -4.90 18.93
CA GLY A 120 3.59 -4.00 18.99
C GLY A 120 3.64 -2.83 18.01
N PHE A 121 4.52 -2.84 17.01
CA PHE A 121 4.55 -1.82 15.95
C PHE A 121 3.48 -2.06 14.89
N LYS A 122 2.93 -0.99 14.35
CA LYS A 122 2.09 -1.01 13.16
C LYS A 122 2.98 -0.91 11.92
N VAL A 123 2.94 -1.93 11.08
CA VAL A 123 3.88 -2.07 9.96
C VAL A 123 3.17 -2.42 8.65
N TYR A 124 3.73 -1.93 7.55
CA TYR A 124 3.40 -2.30 6.18
C TYR A 124 4.68 -2.63 5.42
N ASP A 125 4.62 -3.65 4.58
CA ASP A 125 5.74 -4.09 3.74
C ASP A 125 5.52 -3.71 2.28
N MET A 126 6.58 -3.35 1.56
CA MET A 126 6.50 -3.03 0.15
C MET A 126 6.78 -4.25 -0.71
N GLU A 127 5.83 -4.61 -1.57
CA GLU A 127 5.96 -5.74 -2.49
C GLU A 127 7.15 -5.57 -3.44
N GLY A 128 8.02 -6.58 -3.47
CA GLY A 128 9.17 -6.61 -4.37
C GLY A 128 10.30 -5.63 -4.06
N GLY A 129 10.18 -4.85 -2.99
CA GLY A 129 11.20 -3.91 -2.53
C GLY A 129 11.56 -2.83 -3.53
N ILE A 130 12.75 -2.24 -3.36
CA ILE A 130 13.21 -1.15 -4.25
C ILE A 130 13.46 -1.62 -5.69
N LEU A 131 13.68 -2.93 -5.92
CA LEU A 131 13.78 -3.46 -7.28
C LEU A 131 12.47 -3.29 -8.05
N ASN A 132 11.34 -3.58 -7.42
CA ASN A 132 10.03 -3.36 -8.03
C ASN A 132 9.72 -1.86 -8.17
N TRP A 133 10.08 -1.06 -7.19
CA TRP A 133 9.97 0.40 -7.20
C TRP A 133 10.68 1.01 -8.42
N THR A 134 11.95 0.66 -8.63
CA THR A 134 12.75 1.17 -9.76
C THR A 134 12.29 0.62 -11.11
N LYS A 135 11.85 -0.63 -11.15
CA LYS A 135 11.26 -1.24 -12.36
C LYS A 135 10.02 -0.48 -12.84
N LEU A 136 9.25 0.09 -11.92
CA LEU A 136 8.09 0.94 -12.22
C LEU A 136 8.46 2.39 -12.55
N GLY A 137 9.74 2.71 -12.64
CA GLY A 137 10.23 4.05 -12.95
C GLY A 137 10.05 5.08 -11.83
N MET A 138 9.85 4.63 -10.60
CA MET A 138 9.65 5.52 -9.47
C MET A 138 10.98 6.10 -8.96
N PRO A 139 11.01 7.38 -8.52
CA PRO A 139 12.24 8.10 -8.23
C PRO A 139 12.93 7.62 -6.94
N VAL A 140 14.26 7.69 -6.94
CA VAL A 140 15.10 7.48 -5.76
C VAL A 140 15.99 8.69 -5.50
N GLU A 141 16.35 8.90 -4.25
CA GLU A 141 17.35 9.89 -3.80
C GLU A 141 18.70 9.20 -3.53
N ARG A 142 19.79 9.99 -3.56
CA ARG A 142 21.14 9.57 -3.20
C ARG A 142 21.76 10.53 -2.22
#